data_522c19a3ad421caf153b5b8dfedb06c1
#
_entry.id   522c19a3ad421caf153b5b8dfedb06c1
#
_cell.length_a   1.000
_cell.length_b   1.000
_cell.length_c   1.000
_cell.angle_alpha   90.00
_cell.angle_beta   90.00
_cell.angle_gamma   90.00
#
_symmetry.space_group_name_H-M   'P 1'
#
loop_
_entity.id
_entity.type
_entity.pdbx_description
1 polymer ?
#
loop_
_entity_poly.entity_id
_entity_poly.type
_entity_poly.pdbx_seq_one_letter_code
_entity_poly.pdbx_strand_id
1 'polypeptide(L)'
;ILQDKKPIAIRVPSNGVVHTTEKVDEEYSYESKYKVMHKGSEVAIIAAGSFYQKGENVVRLLADKGIDATLINPRYLNEVDADTLEALKTNHNLVVTLEDGCKDGGFGERIASYYGTSDMKVLVCGVKKGLYDRYNVEQLLKDNRLLDEQIVEDVLALI
;
A
#
# COMPACT_ATOMS: atom_id res chain seq x y z
N ILE A 1 -22.20 8.27 0.86
CA ILE A 1 -21.83 7.86 2.24
C ILE A 1 -23.08 7.75 3.13
N LEU A 2 -23.98 8.73 3.08
CA LEU A 2 -25.19 8.75 3.91
C LEU A 2 -26.34 7.87 3.37
N GLN A 3 -26.27 7.42 2.13
CA GLN A 3 -27.33 6.66 1.48
C GLN A 3 -27.52 5.26 2.09
N ASP A 4 -26.44 4.57 2.46
CA ASP A 4 -26.50 3.18 2.95
C ASP A 4 -26.70 3.04 4.45
N LYS A 5 -26.75 4.14 5.21
CA LYS A 5 -26.96 4.16 6.68
C LYS A 5 -26.03 3.21 7.46
N LYS A 6 -24.83 2.92 6.94
CA LYS A 6 -23.83 2.09 7.60
C LYS A 6 -22.81 2.96 8.35
N PRO A 7 -22.26 2.49 9.49
CA PRO A 7 -21.18 3.21 10.16
C PRO A 7 -19.94 3.26 9.27
N ILE A 8 -19.32 4.42 9.17
CA ILE A 8 -18.11 4.64 8.37
C ILE A 8 -17.05 5.30 9.25
N ALA A 9 -15.84 4.76 9.22
CA ALA A 9 -14.65 5.37 9.78
C ALA A 9 -13.77 5.88 8.63
N ILE A 10 -13.48 7.18 8.64
CA ILE A 10 -12.60 7.81 7.65
C ILE A 10 -11.31 8.20 8.38
N ARG A 11 -10.20 7.60 7.95
CA ARG A 11 -8.87 7.94 8.45
C ARG A 11 -8.28 9.07 7.61
N VAL A 12 -7.81 10.12 8.26
CA VAL A 12 -7.16 11.26 7.63
C VAL A 12 -5.78 11.49 8.22
N PRO A 13 -4.78 11.95 7.45
CA PRO A 13 -3.46 12.25 7.97
C PRO A 13 -3.51 13.50 8.87
N SER A 14 -2.74 13.49 9.96
CA SER A 14 -2.64 14.62 10.90
C SER A 14 -1.80 15.77 10.35
N ASN A 15 -0.90 15.50 9.40
CA ASN A 15 0.05 16.46 8.85
C ASN A 15 -0.43 17.15 7.56
N GLY A 16 -1.75 17.15 7.33
CA GLY A 16 -2.35 17.74 6.14
C GLY A 16 -2.60 16.72 5.03
N VAL A 17 -3.29 17.17 4.00
CA VAL A 17 -3.72 16.35 2.86
C VAL A 17 -2.94 16.76 1.63
N VAL A 18 -2.37 15.79 0.93
CA VAL A 18 -1.79 16.01 -0.40
C VAL A 18 -2.92 15.95 -1.41
N HIS A 19 -3.11 17.02 -2.16
CA HIS A 19 -4.10 17.07 -3.23
C HIS A 19 -3.59 16.32 -4.46
N THR A 20 -4.43 15.46 -5.00
CA THR A 20 -4.20 14.85 -6.31
C THR A 20 -4.77 15.72 -7.42
N THR A 21 -4.19 15.64 -8.61
CA THR A 21 -4.75 16.23 -9.84
C THR A 21 -5.80 15.33 -10.49
N GLU A 22 -5.98 14.12 -9.96
CA GLU A 22 -6.97 13.18 -10.48
C GLU A 22 -8.38 13.59 -10.16
N LYS A 23 -9.30 13.23 -11.06
CA LYS A 23 -10.74 13.42 -10.83
C LYS A 23 -11.15 12.56 -9.62
N VAL A 24 -11.83 13.20 -8.67
CA VAL A 24 -12.40 12.52 -7.50
C VAL A 24 -13.52 11.59 -7.97
N ASP A 25 -13.56 10.37 -7.43
CA ASP A 25 -14.65 9.45 -7.69
C ASP A 25 -15.95 10.01 -7.10
N GLU A 26 -17.02 10.00 -7.88
CA GLU A 26 -18.33 10.55 -7.47
C GLU A 26 -19.13 9.56 -6.62
N GLU A 27 -18.86 8.27 -6.81
CA GLU A 27 -19.52 7.17 -6.09
C GLU A 27 -18.52 6.31 -5.31
N TYR A 28 -18.88 6.02 -4.07
CA TYR A 28 -18.15 5.12 -3.18
C TYR A 28 -19.12 4.04 -2.72
N SER A 29 -19.12 2.90 -3.38
CA SER A 29 -19.93 1.75 -2.98
C SER A 29 -19.31 0.99 -1.82
N TYR A 30 -20.13 0.25 -1.07
CA TYR A 30 -19.63 -0.64 -0.03
C TYR A 30 -18.83 -1.83 -0.60
N GLU A 31 -19.14 -2.27 -1.80
CA GLU A 31 -18.41 -3.29 -2.55
C GLU A 31 -17.16 -2.71 -3.22
N SER A 32 -16.39 -2.00 -2.45
CA SER A 32 -15.31 -1.21 -3.00
C SER A 32 -14.15 -2.07 -3.47
N LYS A 33 -13.83 -1.88 -4.72
CA LYS A 33 -12.67 -2.44 -5.37
C LYS A 33 -11.45 -1.57 -5.15
N TYR A 34 -10.29 -2.17 -5.17
CA TYR A 34 -9.03 -1.44 -5.25
C TYR A 34 -8.95 -0.68 -6.57
N LYS A 35 -8.33 0.48 -6.56
CA LYS A 35 -8.10 1.27 -7.76
C LYS A 35 -6.69 1.05 -8.26
N VAL A 36 -6.58 0.41 -9.43
CA VAL A 36 -5.29 0.27 -10.11
C VAL A 36 -4.98 1.59 -10.80
N MET A 37 -3.94 2.27 -10.33
CA MET A 37 -3.55 3.61 -10.77
C MET A 37 -2.55 3.54 -11.92
N HIS A 38 -1.66 2.55 -11.90
CA HIS A 38 -0.73 2.22 -12.96
C HIS A 38 -0.63 0.70 -13.09
N LYS A 39 -0.59 0.19 -14.32
CA LYS A 39 -0.43 -1.24 -14.61
C LYS A 39 0.97 -1.50 -15.10
N GLY A 40 1.72 -2.31 -14.40
CA GLY A 40 3.00 -2.86 -14.77
C GLY A 40 3.01 -4.37 -14.65
N SER A 41 4.15 -4.94 -14.29
CA SER A 41 4.36 -6.38 -14.11
C SER A 41 5.40 -6.66 -13.04
N GLU A 42 5.57 -7.92 -12.67
CA GLU A 42 6.53 -8.46 -11.70
C GLU A 42 6.31 -7.99 -10.25
N VAL A 43 6.18 -6.67 -10.02
CA VAL A 43 6.01 -6.07 -8.70
C VAL A 43 4.72 -5.27 -8.66
N ALA A 44 3.89 -5.49 -7.63
CA ALA A 44 2.71 -4.68 -7.34
C ALA A 44 2.87 -3.94 -6.02
N ILE A 45 2.75 -2.61 -6.05
CA ILE A 45 2.80 -1.75 -4.88
C ILE A 45 1.37 -1.40 -4.47
N ILE A 46 0.93 -1.82 -3.29
CA ILE A 46 -0.37 -1.47 -2.72
C ILE A 46 -0.12 -0.45 -1.60
N ALA A 47 -0.38 0.82 -1.86
CA ALA A 47 -0.04 1.91 -0.96
C ALA A 47 -1.28 2.55 -0.33
N ALA A 48 -1.37 2.48 0.99
CA ALA A 48 -2.54 2.89 1.76
C ALA A 48 -2.42 4.31 2.31
N GLY A 49 -3.49 5.09 2.18
CA GLY A 49 -3.65 6.39 2.83
C GLY A 49 -2.52 7.38 2.50
N SER A 50 -1.87 7.94 3.52
CA SER A 50 -0.79 8.90 3.37
C SER A 50 0.47 8.31 2.71
N PHE A 51 0.63 6.98 2.73
CA PHE A 51 1.73 6.30 2.05
C PHE A 51 1.50 6.10 0.55
N TYR A 52 0.36 6.54 0.00
CA TYR A 52 0.13 6.48 -1.44
C TYR A 52 1.19 7.30 -2.22
N GLN A 53 1.51 8.52 -1.78
CA GLN A 53 2.59 9.34 -2.37
C GLN A 53 3.95 8.62 -2.33
N LYS A 54 4.22 7.91 -1.24
CA LYS A 54 5.42 7.07 -1.12
C LYS A 54 5.40 5.93 -2.14
N GLY A 55 4.24 5.32 -2.38
CA GLY A 55 4.04 4.33 -3.43
C GLY A 55 4.37 4.87 -4.82
N GLU A 56 3.92 6.09 -5.15
CA GLU A 56 4.27 6.77 -6.41
C GLU A 56 5.78 6.97 -6.56
N ASN A 57 6.45 7.42 -5.48
CA ASN A 57 7.90 7.60 -5.49
C ASN A 57 8.64 6.26 -5.71
N VAL A 58 8.24 5.20 -5.00
CA VAL A 58 8.83 3.87 -5.13
C VAL A 58 8.67 3.33 -6.55
N VAL A 59 7.48 3.44 -7.14
CA VAL A 59 7.23 3.02 -8.54
C VAL A 59 8.14 3.78 -9.50
N ARG A 60 8.29 5.11 -9.33
CA ARG A 60 9.19 5.92 -10.15
C ARG A 60 10.65 5.48 -10.01
N LEU A 61 11.12 5.24 -8.78
CA LEU A 61 12.50 4.78 -8.53
C LEU A 61 12.76 3.37 -9.08
N LEU A 62 11.74 2.49 -9.08
CA LEU A 62 11.81 1.18 -9.71
C LEU A 62 11.87 1.30 -11.25
N ALA A 63 11.10 2.23 -11.83
CA ALA A 63 11.14 2.51 -13.26
C ALA A 63 12.53 2.98 -13.73
N ASP A 64 13.22 3.80 -12.94
CA ASP A 64 14.62 4.21 -13.19
C ASP A 64 15.59 3.02 -13.20
N LYS A 65 15.20 1.88 -12.66
CA LYS A 65 15.94 0.61 -12.66
C LYS A 65 15.41 -0.41 -13.70
N GLY A 66 14.47 0.01 -14.55
CA GLY A 66 13.90 -0.81 -15.60
C GLY A 66 12.75 -1.72 -15.15
N ILE A 67 12.19 -1.50 -13.96
CA ILE A 67 11.08 -2.28 -13.40
C ILE A 67 9.81 -1.44 -13.48
N ASP A 68 8.88 -1.83 -14.34
CA ASP A 68 7.56 -1.20 -14.49
C ASP A 68 6.58 -1.83 -13.50
N ALA A 69 6.55 -1.30 -12.26
CA ALA A 69 5.73 -1.83 -11.18
C ALA A 69 4.28 -1.31 -11.23
N THR A 70 3.32 -2.20 -10.95
CA THR A 70 1.91 -1.82 -10.76
C THR A 70 1.73 -0.98 -9.50
N LEU A 71 0.94 0.09 -9.56
CA LEU A 71 0.54 0.91 -8.41
C LEU A 71 -0.96 0.76 -8.14
N ILE A 72 -1.32 0.46 -6.90
CA ILE A 72 -2.69 0.23 -6.46
C ILE A 72 -3.00 1.11 -5.24
N ASN A 73 -4.12 1.82 -5.31
CA ASN A 73 -4.73 2.48 -4.16
C ASN A 73 -5.85 1.58 -3.61
N PRO A 74 -5.73 0.98 -2.42
CA PRO A 74 -6.75 0.09 -1.87
C PRO A 74 -8.03 0.81 -1.51
N ARG A 75 -8.02 2.13 -1.25
CA ARG A 75 -9.16 2.98 -0.83
C ARG A 75 -9.87 2.52 0.44
N TYR A 76 -10.06 1.22 0.60
CA TYR A 76 -10.71 0.57 1.73
C TYR A 76 -9.78 -0.45 2.38
N LEU A 77 -9.70 -0.39 3.70
CA LEU A 77 -8.76 -1.22 4.46
C LEU A 77 -9.43 -2.28 5.34
N ASN A 78 -10.78 -2.28 5.38
CA ASN A 78 -11.56 -3.23 6.19
C ASN A 78 -11.64 -4.62 5.57
N GLU A 79 -11.56 -4.71 4.25
CA GLU A 79 -11.63 -5.97 3.50
C GLU A 79 -10.54 -6.01 2.42
N VAL A 80 -10.27 -7.19 1.89
CA VAL A 80 -9.37 -7.38 0.74
C VAL A 80 -10.19 -7.51 -0.54
N ASP A 81 -9.74 -6.87 -1.60
CA ASP A 81 -10.30 -7.06 -2.94
C ASP A 81 -9.72 -8.33 -3.56
N ALA A 82 -10.37 -9.47 -3.32
CA ALA A 82 -9.92 -10.77 -3.78
C ALA A 82 -9.76 -10.83 -5.31
N ASP A 83 -10.63 -10.20 -6.07
CA ASP A 83 -10.56 -10.22 -7.54
C ASP A 83 -9.29 -9.52 -8.04
N THR A 84 -8.98 -8.34 -7.47
CA THR A 84 -7.72 -7.64 -7.81
C THR A 84 -6.50 -8.46 -7.38
N LEU A 85 -6.51 -9.03 -6.16
CA LEU A 85 -5.38 -9.82 -5.67
C LEU A 85 -5.16 -11.12 -6.48
N GLU A 86 -6.24 -11.80 -6.92
CA GLU A 86 -6.13 -12.96 -7.80
C GLU A 86 -5.57 -12.56 -9.19
N ALA A 87 -6.02 -11.43 -9.73
CA ALA A 87 -5.53 -10.96 -11.02
C ALA A 87 -4.02 -10.67 -11.01
N LEU A 88 -3.45 -10.24 -9.89
CA LEU A 88 -2.00 -10.01 -9.75
C LEU A 88 -1.18 -11.28 -9.93
N LYS A 89 -1.69 -12.47 -9.56
CA LYS A 89 -0.98 -13.74 -9.70
C LYS A 89 -0.61 -14.08 -11.15
N THR A 90 -1.25 -13.42 -12.13
CA THR A 90 -1.02 -13.72 -13.55
C THR A 90 0.34 -13.25 -14.04
N ASN A 91 0.83 -12.12 -13.56
CA ASN A 91 2.04 -11.47 -14.07
C ASN A 91 2.87 -10.73 -13.00
N HIS A 92 2.62 -11.01 -11.71
CA HIS A 92 3.39 -10.48 -10.60
C HIS A 92 3.93 -11.62 -9.73
N ASN A 93 5.12 -11.43 -9.19
CA ASN A 93 5.81 -12.36 -8.29
C ASN A 93 5.97 -11.79 -6.88
N LEU A 94 5.81 -10.47 -6.74
CA LEU A 94 5.98 -9.75 -5.49
C LEU A 94 4.87 -8.71 -5.32
N VAL A 95 4.20 -8.74 -4.16
CA VAL A 95 3.32 -7.69 -3.68
C VAL A 95 4.00 -6.96 -2.54
N VAL A 96 4.05 -5.64 -2.62
CA VAL A 96 4.58 -4.76 -1.57
C VAL A 96 3.42 -3.96 -1.00
N THR A 97 3.21 -4.02 0.31
CA THR A 97 2.20 -3.19 0.97
C THR A 97 2.86 -2.05 1.73
N LEU A 98 2.37 -0.83 1.54
CA LEU A 98 2.85 0.37 2.22
C LEU A 98 1.74 0.93 3.09
N GLU A 99 1.96 1.00 4.40
CA GLU A 99 1.03 1.57 5.36
C GLU A 99 1.74 2.44 6.41
N ASP A 100 1.12 3.53 6.82
CA ASP A 100 1.65 4.45 7.84
C ASP A 100 1.32 3.98 9.27
N GLY A 101 0.77 2.79 9.38
CA GLY A 101 0.42 2.12 10.63
C GLY A 101 1.46 1.12 11.11
N CYS A 102 1.10 0.43 12.20
CA CYS A 102 1.84 -0.72 12.67
C CYS A 102 1.58 -1.91 11.75
N LYS A 103 2.64 -2.59 11.31
CA LYS A 103 2.49 -3.77 10.46
C LYS A 103 1.88 -4.96 11.18
N ASP A 104 2.12 -5.08 12.49
CA ASP A 104 1.53 -6.15 13.32
C ASP A 104 0.01 -5.93 13.47
N GLY A 105 -0.80 -6.79 12.90
CA GLY A 105 -2.25 -6.64 12.81
C GLY A 105 -2.72 -5.63 11.76
N GLY A 106 -1.81 -5.11 10.94
CA GLY A 106 -2.06 -4.11 9.92
C GLY A 106 -2.67 -4.64 8.62
N PHE A 107 -2.82 -3.75 7.68
CA PHE A 107 -3.33 -4.06 6.35
C PHE A 107 -2.41 -5.03 5.60
N GLY A 108 -1.09 -4.82 5.69
CA GLY A 108 -0.10 -5.66 5.01
C GLY A 108 -0.11 -7.11 5.49
N GLU A 109 -0.29 -7.37 6.78
CA GLU A 109 -0.44 -8.74 7.28
C GLU A 109 -1.67 -9.45 6.72
N ARG A 110 -2.77 -8.73 6.49
CA ARG A 110 -3.97 -9.29 5.87
C ARG A 110 -3.71 -9.69 4.43
N ILE A 111 -2.97 -8.88 3.66
CA ILE A 111 -2.55 -9.22 2.30
C ILE A 111 -1.59 -10.42 2.32
N ALA A 112 -0.63 -10.45 3.25
CA ALA A 112 0.27 -11.59 3.40
C ALA A 112 -0.49 -12.87 3.75
N SER A 113 -1.47 -12.80 4.65
CA SER A 113 -2.34 -13.94 4.99
C SER A 113 -3.16 -14.42 3.79
N TYR A 114 -3.64 -13.52 2.95
CA TYR A 114 -4.37 -13.88 1.73
C TYR A 114 -3.50 -14.72 0.77
N TYR A 115 -2.24 -14.35 0.59
CA TYR A 115 -1.31 -15.05 -0.29
C TYR A 115 -0.59 -16.24 0.37
N GLY A 116 -0.79 -16.49 1.67
CA GLY A 116 0.01 -17.39 2.48
C GLY A 116 0.14 -18.85 2.00
N THR A 117 -0.74 -19.30 1.10
CA THR A 117 -0.66 -20.65 0.48
C THR A 117 -0.27 -20.60 -1.01
N SER A 118 0.12 -19.44 -1.52
CA SER A 118 0.53 -19.25 -2.92
C SER A 118 2.03 -18.96 -3.03
N ASP A 119 2.54 -18.99 -4.26
CA ASP A 119 3.94 -18.65 -4.55
C ASP A 119 4.20 -17.13 -4.55
N MET A 120 3.16 -16.31 -4.35
CA MET A 120 3.28 -14.86 -4.32
C MET A 120 4.10 -14.42 -3.10
N LYS A 121 5.21 -13.75 -3.33
CA LYS A 121 5.97 -13.10 -2.26
C LYS A 121 5.24 -11.85 -1.77
N VAL A 122 5.26 -11.57 -0.47
CA VAL A 122 4.67 -10.35 0.10
C VAL A 122 5.69 -9.65 0.98
N LEU A 123 6.00 -8.40 0.65
CA LEU A 123 6.81 -7.49 1.47
C LEU A 123 5.88 -6.53 2.21
N VAL A 124 5.80 -6.68 3.52
CA VAL A 124 4.97 -5.79 4.36
C VAL A 124 5.83 -4.64 4.89
N CYS A 125 5.54 -3.42 4.45
CA CYS A 125 6.19 -2.18 4.87
C CYS A 125 5.26 -1.38 5.78
N GLY A 126 5.63 -1.29 7.05
CA GLY A 126 4.93 -0.56 8.09
C GLY A 126 5.81 -0.43 9.33
N VAL A 127 5.37 0.35 10.31
CA VAL A 127 6.11 0.55 11.55
C VAL A 127 6.04 -0.72 12.39
N LYS A 128 7.17 -1.14 12.98
CA LYS A 128 7.21 -2.25 13.95
C LYS A 128 6.39 -1.88 15.19
N LYS A 129 5.74 -2.88 15.79
CA LYS A 129 5.00 -2.67 17.03
C LYS A 129 5.92 -2.17 18.15
N GLY A 130 5.52 -1.08 18.79
CA GLY A 130 6.29 -0.47 19.87
C GLY A 130 5.55 0.68 20.52
N LEU A 131 6.08 1.15 21.63
CA LEU A 131 5.63 2.39 22.28
C LEU A 131 6.54 3.51 21.80
N TYR A 132 5.99 4.42 21.01
CA TYR A 132 6.71 5.56 20.46
C TYR A 132 6.21 6.84 21.16
N ASP A 133 7.03 7.38 22.05
CA ASP A 133 6.79 8.69 22.66
C ASP A 133 7.82 9.69 22.16
N ARG A 134 7.38 10.87 21.75
CA ARG A 134 8.24 12.00 21.29
C ARG A 134 9.29 11.60 20.24
N TYR A 135 8.89 10.83 19.24
CA TYR A 135 9.80 10.36 18.18
C TYR A 135 10.01 11.40 17.06
N ASN A 136 11.17 11.33 16.44
CA ASN A 136 11.42 11.98 15.17
C ASN A 136 10.87 11.10 14.04
N VAL A 137 9.97 11.66 13.21
CA VAL A 137 9.30 10.91 12.15
C VAL A 137 10.29 10.36 11.12
N GLU A 138 11.25 11.16 10.67
CA GLU A 138 12.24 10.75 9.68
C GLU A 138 13.11 9.60 10.22
N GLN A 139 13.55 9.70 11.47
CA GLN A 139 14.32 8.63 12.11
C GLN A 139 13.48 7.35 12.27
N LEU A 140 12.19 7.48 12.65
CA LEU A 140 11.27 6.35 12.75
C LEU A 140 11.11 5.64 11.41
N LEU A 141 10.90 6.38 10.33
CA LEU A 141 10.81 5.82 8.97
C LEU A 141 12.10 5.11 8.58
N LYS A 142 13.25 5.72 8.82
CA LYS A 142 14.56 5.14 8.53
C LYS A 142 14.79 3.83 9.30
N ASP A 143 14.50 3.81 10.59
CA ASP A 143 14.71 2.64 11.47
C ASP A 143 13.79 1.47 11.11
N ASN A 144 12.64 1.77 10.50
CA ASN A 144 11.68 0.77 10.02
C ASN A 144 11.86 0.43 8.53
N ARG A 145 12.90 0.93 7.88
CA ARG A 145 13.16 0.78 6.43
C ARG A 145 11.99 1.27 5.57
N LEU A 146 11.45 2.43 5.92
CA LEU A 146 10.31 3.06 5.24
C LEU A 146 10.70 4.30 4.43
N LEU A 147 12.00 4.59 4.24
CA LEU A 147 12.44 5.57 3.24
C LEU A 147 12.28 4.96 1.84
N ASP A 148 11.99 5.80 0.85
CA ASP A 148 11.67 5.34 -0.51
C ASP A 148 12.81 4.48 -1.10
N GLU A 149 14.06 4.88 -0.90
CA GLU A 149 15.24 4.15 -1.36
C GLU A 149 15.41 2.81 -0.63
N GLN A 150 15.11 2.76 0.67
CA GLN A 150 15.20 1.51 1.45
C GLN A 150 14.15 0.50 1.00
N ILE A 151 12.93 0.98 0.67
CA ILE A 151 11.88 0.11 0.13
C ILE A 151 12.31 -0.45 -1.23
N VAL A 152 12.89 0.38 -2.09
CA VAL A 152 13.42 -0.06 -3.38
C VAL A 152 14.53 -1.09 -3.21
N GLU A 153 15.46 -0.89 -2.28
CA GLU A 153 16.50 -1.89 -1.96
C GLU A 153 15.89 -3.23 -1.54
N ASP A 154 14.88 -3.20 -0.66
CA ASP A 154 14.20 -4.41 -0.18
C ASP A 154 13.44 -5.12 -1.31
N VAL A 155 12.81 -4.38 -2.22
CA VAL A 155 12.17 -4.93 -3.41
C VAL A 155 13.19 -5.62 -4.31
N LEU A 156 14.31 -4.95 -4.64
CA LEU A 156 15.35 -5.49 -5.50
C LEU A 156 16.03 -6.75 -4.92
N ALA A 157 16.03 -6.91 -3.61
CA ALA A 157 16.55 -8.11 -2.96
C ALA A 157 15.61 -9.32 -3.05
N LEU A 158 14.35 -9.12 -3.45
CA LEU A 158 13.31 -10.16 -3.50
C LEU A 158 12.94 -10.63 -4.91
N ILE A 159 13.28 -9.87 -5.93
CA ILE A 159 13.01 -10.19 -7.35
C ILE A 159 14.18 -10.85 -8.06
#